data_bc1e2e8d064987fc4b90141c30692b17
#
_entry.id   bc1e2e8d064987fc4b90141c30692b17
#
_cell.length_a   1.000
_cell.length_b   1.000
_cell.length_c   1.000
_cell.angle_alpha   90.00
_cell.angle_beta   90.00
_cell.angle_gamma   90.00
#
_symmetry.space_group_name_H-M   'P 1'
#
loop_
_entity.id
_entity.type
_entity.pdbx_description
1 polymer ?
#
loop_
_entity_poly.entity_id
_entity_poly.type
_entity_poly.pdbx_seq_one_letter_code
_entity_poly.pdbx_strand_id
1 'polypeptide(L)'
;HPLLGVELGWPELLARVQQSELLGFDSYWFSDHPLLNPDCWTRIAGLATTTRTIRLGTMVNCIYYRHPALLARMVSDVDGMSGGRVILGLGIGDFVPEFDQLGLPFPPTPVRQRALEEAIQILNGVWTDAPFTLEGETFRVRAAHIQPPPVQQPRVPILIAGAGEKVTLRQVAAFADASNFGPNPHTGNVLGSDAVRRKFAILARYCTQVHRPFASVLRTHWSPPVVLAETAASLRKKVAAITPDEHRFYGEHMVIGTAADAITHFQQLVDAGLQYFIVHTRADPETARILAEQVMPTLVPARQPLAL
;
A
#
# COMPACT_ATOMS: atom_id res chain seq x y z
N HIS A 1 6.49 -14.40 -9.18
CA HIS A 1 6.65 -13.51 -10.32
C HIS A 1 7.81 -12.57 -10.02
N PRO A 2 8.80 -12.40 -10.91
CA PRO A 2 10.01 -11.60 -10.63
C PRO A 2 9.73 -10.13 -10.32
N LEU A 3 8.53 -9.64 -10.63
CA LEU A 3 8.10 -8.26 -10.39
C LEU A 3 7.55 -8.00 -8.98
N LEU A 4 7.29 -9.06 -8.18
CA LEU A 4 6.65 -8.95 -6.87
C LEU A 4 7.62 -9.08 -5.69
N GLY A 5 8.91 -9.08 -5.97
CA GLY A 5 9.97 -9.15 -4.98
C GLY A 5 10.48 -10.57 -4.72
N VAL A 6 11.45 -10.68 -3.84
CA VAL A 6 12.03 -11.96 -3.43
C VAL A 6 11.01 -12.68 -2.55
N GLU A 7 10.63 -13.89 -2.96
CA GLU A 7 9.79 -14.75 -2.12
C GLU A 7 10.63 -15.25 -0.94
N LEU A 8 10.24 -14.85 0.28
CA LEU A 8 10.90 -15.27 1.51
C LEU A 8 10.13 -16.41 2.16
N GLY A 9 10.86 -17.43 2.62
CA GLY A 9 10.33 -18.40 3.57
C GLY A 9 9.91 -17.75 4.88
N TRP A 10 9.01 -18.40 5.65
CA TRP A 10 8.48 -17.80 6.87
C TRP A 10 9.57 -17.37 7.88
N PRO A 11 10.60 -18.17 8.21
CA PRO A 11 11.63 -17.76 9.17
C PRO A 11 12.40 -16.50 8.70
N GLU A 12 12.70 -16.42 7.42
CA GLU A 12 13.42 -15.28 6.86
C GLU A 12 12.55 -14.02 6.82
N LEU A 13 11.27 -14.15 6.43
CA LEU A 13 10.31 -13.06 6.47
C LEU A 13 10.17 -12.50 7.89
N LEU A 14 9.97 -13.38 8.89
CA LEU A 14 9.85 -12.97 10.29
C LEU A 14 11.07 -12.19 10.75
N ALA A 15 12.27 -12.73 10.54
CA ALA A 15 13.52 -12.07 10.91
C ALA A 15 13.64 -10.68 10.24
N ARG A 16 13.23 -10.56 8.99
CA ARG A 16 13.29 -9.31 8.24
C ARG A 16 12.30 -8.27 8.74
N VAL A 17 11.07 -8.68 9.04
CA VAL A 17 10.07 -7.74 9.58
C VAL A 17 10.48 -7.26 10.97
N GLN A 18 11.00 -8.16 11.82
CA GLN A 18 11.53 -7.79 13.14
C GLN A 18 12.75 -6.86 13.01
N GLN A 19 13.63 -7.11 12.04
CA GLN A 19 14.74 -6.20 11.75
C GLN A 19 14.25 -4.83 11.27
N SER A 20 13.22 -4.78 10.42
CA SER A 20 12.60 -3.53 9.99
C SER A 20 11.99 -2.76 11.17
N GLU A 21 11.34 -3.46 12.08
CA GLU A 21 10.81 -2.88 13.32
C GLU A 21 11.92 -2.28 14.20
N LEU A 22 13.04 -2.99 14.39
CA LEU A 22 14.21 -2.52 15.14
C LEU A 22 14.89 -1.31 14.48
N LEU A 23 14.90 -1.25 13.16
CA LEU A 23 15.41 -0.11 12.38
C LEU A 23 14.47 1.10 12.40
N GLY A 24 13.29 1.00 13.02
CA GLY A 24 12.34 2.10 13.15
C GLY A 24 11.48 2.36 11.90
N PHE A 25 11.35 1.38 11.00
CA PHE A 25 10.35 1.47 9.94
C PHE A 25 8.94 1.46 10.55
N ASP A 26 8.10 2.35 10.05
CA ASP A 26 6.74 2.52 10.55
C ASP A 26 5.81 1.35 10.15
N SER A 27 6.01 0.76 8.98
CA SER A 27 5.14 -0.29 8.47
C SER A 27 5.84 -1.29 7.56
N TYR A 28 5.20 -2.47 7.42
CA TYR A 28 5.58 -3.49 6.45
C TYR A 28 4.35 -3.88 5.59
N TRP A 29 4.55 -4.03 4.27
CA TRP A 29 3.47 -4.15 3.30
C TRP A 29 3.54 -5.43 2.49
N PHE A 30 2.36 -5.99 2.17
CA PHE A 30 2.20 -7.22 1.41
C PHE A 30 1.30 -7.00 0.21
N SER A 31 1.70 -7.51 -0.95
CA SER A 31 0.83 -7.61 -2.12
C SER A 31 -0.15 -8.77 -1.97
N ASP A 32 -1.33 -8.64 -2.59
CA ASP A 32 -2.36 -9.67 -2.60
C ASP A 32 -2.44 -10.30 -4.01
N HIS A 33 -1.56 -11.26 -4.25
CA HIS A 33 -1.52 -12.05 -5.47
C HIS A 33 -1.50 -13.54 -5.09
N PRO A 34 -2.66 -14.15 -4.83
CA PRO A 34 -2.77 -15.47 -4.19
C PRO A 34 -2.16 -16.63 -5.00
N LEU A 35 -1.98 -16.47 -6.31
CA LEU A 35 -1.33 -17.48 -7.15
C LEU A 35 0.17 -17.20 -7.38
N LEU A 36 0.63 -16.01 -7.04
CA LEU A 36 2.02 -15.60 -7.25
C LEU A 36 2.81 -15.53 -5.95
N ASN A 37 2.14 -15.27 -4.84
CA ASN A 37 2.74 -15.10 -3.52
C ASN A 37 1.98 -15.91 -2.48
N PRO A 38 2.62 -16.27 -1.35
CA PRO A 38 1.89 -16.73 -0.18
C PRO A 38 0.85 -15.72 0.27
N ASP A 39 -0.27 -16.22 0.78
CA ASP A 39 -1.41 -15.39 1.18
C ASP A 39 -1.02 -14.27 2.16
N CYS A 40 -1.36 -13.04 1.81
CA CYS A 40 -0.96 -11.86 2.56
C CYS A 40 -1.57 -11.85 3.97
N TRP A 41 -2.84 -12.24 4.13
CA TRP A 41 -3.51 -12.22 5.42
C TRP A 41 -2.99 -13.28 6.38
N THR A 42 -2.64 -14.47 5.88
CA THR A 42 -1.98 -15.51 6.68
C THR A 42 -0.63 -15.01 7.21
N ARG A 43 0.16 -14.33 6.37
CA ARG A 43 1.44 -13.73 6.79
C ARG A 43 1.25 -12.59 7.78
N ILE A 44 0.32 -11.67 7.50
CA ILE A 44 0.02 -10.54 8.38
C ILE A 44 -0.46 -11.03 9.76
N ALA A 45 -1.32 -12.05 9.82
CA ALA A 45 -1.78 -12.63 11.08
C ALA A 45 -0.62 -13.22 11.91
N GLY A 46 0.30 -13.96 11.29
CA GLY A 46 1.50 -14.46 11.96
C GLY A 46 2.39 -13.33 12.49
N LEU A 47 2.58 -12.26 11.70
CA LEU A 47 3.40 -11.11 12.10
C LEU A 47 2.72 -10.25 13.16
N ALA A 48 1.40 -10.17 13.16
CA ALA A 48 0.64 -9.43 14.17
C ALA A 48 0.94 -9.88 15.59
N THR A 49 1.20 -11.17 15.78
CA THR A 49 1.52 -11.76 17.09
C THR A 49 3.01 -11.79 17.42
N THR A 50 3.88 -11.57 16.44
CA THR A 50 5.34 -11.71 16.59
C THR A 50 6.11 -10.40 16.48
N THR A 51 5.39 -9.27 16.22
CA THR A 51 5.88 -7.91 16.22
C THR A 51 5.12 -7.06 17.24
N ARG A 52 5.59 -5.86 17.55
CA ARG A 52 5.01 -5.03 18.63
C ARG A 52 4.55 -3.65 18.20
N THR A 53 5.27 -3.00 17.33
CA THR A 53 5.08 -1.58 16.96
C THR A 53 4.86 -1.34 15.47
N ILE A 54 5.52 -2.14 14.62
CA ILE A 54 5.43 -1.98 13.17
C ILE A 54 4.00 -2.24 12.69
N ARG A 55 3.46 -1.34 11.89
CA ARG A 55 2.16 -1.50 11.26
C ARG A 55 2.25 -2.50 10.11
N LEU A 56 1.15 -3.19 9.85
CA LEU A 56 1.08 -4.25 8.85
C LEU A 56 0.01 -3.89 7.82
N GLY A 57 0.42 -3.72 6.58
CA GLY A 57 -0.47 -3.24 5.53
C GLY A 57 -0.54 -4.15 4.31
N THR A 58 -1.62 -4.01 3.56
CA THR A 58 -1.76 -4.60 2.22
C THR A 58 -1.55 -3.54 1.13
N MET A 59 -0.76 -3.85 0.10
CA MET A 59 -0.47 -2.98 -1.03
C MET A 59 -0.63 -3.74 -2.35
N VAL A 60 -1.86 -3.96 -2.81
CA VAL A 60 -3.15 -3.71 -2.17
C VAL A 60 -4.00 -4.96 -2.27
N ASN A 61 -5.01 -5.13 -1.41
CA ASN A 61 -6.00 -6.16 -1.62
C ASN A 61 -6.79 -5.89 -2.90
N CYS A 62 -6.91 -6.89 -3.75
CA CYS A 62 -7.88 -6.89 -4.84
C CYS A 62 -9.27 -7.21 -4.30
N ILE A 63 -10.22 -6.29 -4.53
CA ILE A 63 -11.60 -6.44 -4.03
C ILE A 63 -12.34 -7.66 -4.57
N TYR A 64 -11.83 -8.29 -5.64
CA TYR A 64 -12.45 -9.46 -6.26
C TYR A 64 -11.96 -10.80 -5.71
N TYR A 65 -10.80 -10.83 -5.03
CA TYR A 65 -10.24 -12.10 -4.53
C TYR A 65 -10.94 -12.60 -3.26
N ARG A 66 -11.62 -11.71 -2.52
CA ARG A 66 -12.41 -12.06 -1.32
C ARG A 66 -13.68 -11.23 -1.27
N HIS A 67 -14.77 -11.83 -0.88
CA HIS A 67 -16.00 -11.07 -0.64
C HIS A 67 -15.75 -10.00 0.44
N PRO A 68 -16.18 -8.73 0.27
CA PRO A 68 -15.85 -7.64 1.20
C PRO A 68 -16.24 -7.90 2.65
N ALA A 69 -17.35 -8.61 2.92
CA ALA A 69 -17.72 -8.97 4.30
C ALA A 69 -16.75 -10.00 4.92
N LEU A 70 -16.21 -10.94 4.13
CA LEU A 70 -15.18 -11.86 4.61
C LEU A 70 -13.86 -11.14 4.83
N LEU A 71 -13.49 -10.24 3.92
CA LEU A 71 -12.33 -9.38 4.11
C LEU A 71 -12.47 -8.55 5.39
N ALA A 72 -13.64 -7.96 5.64
CA ALA A 72 -13.91 -7.20 6.86
C ALA A 72 -13.71 -8.06 8.12
N ARG A 73 -14.11 -9.35 8.11
CA ARG A 73 -13.88 -10.27 9.23
C ARG A 73 -12.38 -10.50 9.44
N MET A 74 -11.66 -10.84 8.38
CA MET A 74 -10.20 -11.07 8.44
C MET A 74 -9.46 -9.84 8.99
N VAL A 75 -9.81 -8.67 8.48
CA VAL A 75 -9.25 -7.39 8.94
C VAL A 75 -9.50 -7.17 10.43
N SER A 76 -10.74 -7.38 10.91
CA SER A 76 -11.08 -7.20 12.33
C SER A 76 -10.30 -8.15 13.22
N ASP A 77 -10.17 -9.43 12.84
CA ASP A 77 -9.45 -10.41 13.63
C ASP A 77 -7.97 -10.05 13.74
N VAL A 78 -7.34 -9.72 12.62
CA VAL A 78 -5.92 -9.36 12.59
C VAL A 78 -5.67 -8.00 13.26
N ASP A 79 -6.60 -7.07 13.16
CA ASP A 79 -6.53 -5.81 13.87
C ASP A 79 -6.52 -6.02 15.39
N GLY A 80 -7.41 -6.87 15.90
CA GLY A 80 -7.41 -7.30 17.30
C GLY A 80 -6.11 -8.01 17.72
N MET A 81 -5.64 -8.97 16.89
CA MET A 81 -4.37 -9.70 17.14
C MET A 81 -3.15 -8.77 17.19
N SER A 82 -3.14 -7.74 16.38
CA SER A 82 -2.04 -6.77 16.30
C SER A 82 -2.13 -5.64 17.33
N GLY A 83 -3.27 -5.50 18.03
CA GLY A 83 -3.51 -4.35 18.90
C GLY A 83 -3.69 -3.03 18.14
N GLY A 84 -4.35 -3.08 16.96
CA GLY A 84 -4.69 -1.88 16.20
C GLY A 84 -3.57 -1.40 15.26
N ARG A 85 -2.81 -2.30 14.64
CA ARG A 85 -1.69 -1.96 13.75
C ARG A 85 -1.95 -2.28 12.27
N VAL A 86 -3.16 -2.64 11.89
CA VAL A 86 -3.50 -2.97 10.51
C VAL A 86 -3.78 -1.71 9.69
N ILE A 87 -3.34 -1.72 8.43
CA ILE A 87 -3.72 -0.75 7.40
C ILE A 87 -4.26 -1.54 6.21
N LEU A 88 -5.50 -1.25 5.80
CA LEU A 88 -6.15 -1.93 4.69
C LEU A 88 -5.95 -1.14 3.38
N GLY A 89 -5.03 -1.59 2.55
CA GLY A 89 -4.91 -1.08 1.20
C GLY A 89 -5.85 -1.79 0.23
N LEU A 90 -6.58 -1.05 -0.58
CA LEU A 90 -7.58 -1.55 -1.53
C LEU A 90 -7.27 -1.12 -2.96
N GLY A 91 -7.52 -2.02 -3.91
CA GLY A 91 -7.42 -1.80 -5.34
C GLY A 91 -8.44 -2.60 -6.13
N ILE A 92 -8.63 -2.21 -7.39
CA ILE A 92 -9.62 -2.83 -8.28
C ILE A 92 -9.09 -4.05 -9.04
N GLY A 93 -7.83 -4.44 -8.82
CA GLY A 93 -7.15 -5.48 -9.61
C GLY A 93 -6.67 -4.97 -10.97
N ASP A 94 -5.54 -5.48 -11.44
CA ASP A 94 -4.90 -5.09 -12.70
C ASP A 94 -4.23 -6.27 -13.45
N PHE A 95 -4.05 -7.41 -12.79
CA PHE A 95 -3.33 -8.55 -13.37
C PHE A 95 -4.29 -9.61 -13.92
N VAL A 96 -4.72 -9.43 -15.17
CA VAL A 96 -5.69 -10.28 -15.89
C VAL A 96 -5.36 -11.79 -15.80
N PRO A 97 -4.11 -12.26 -15.99
CA PRO A 97 -3.82 -13.68 -15.95
C PRO A 97 -4.19 -14.36 -14.63
N GLU A 98 -4.13 -13.66 -13.51
CA GLU A 98 -4.50 -14.23 -12.21
C GLU A 98 -6.03 -14.36 -12.07
N PHE A 99 -6.79 -13.41 -12.59
CA PHE A 99 -8.25 -13.51 -12.66
C PHE A 99 -8.68 -14.72 -13.49
N ASP A 100 -8.07 -14.90 -14.66
CA ASP A 100 -8.37 -16.04 -15.54
C ASP A 100 -8.06 -17.39 -14.85
N GLN A 101 -6.91 -17.50 -14.21
CA GLN A 101 -6.50 -18.72 -13.51
C GLN A 101 -7.38 -19.02 -12.28
N LEU A 102 -7.89 -18.01 -11.61
CA LEU A 102 -8.82 -18.16 -10.49
C LEU A 102 -10.28 -18.36 -10.95
N GLY A 103 -10.56 -18.27 -12.24
CA GLY A 103 -11.92 -18.31 -12.76
C GLY A 103 -12.79 -17.12 -12.35
N LEU A 104 -12.16 -15.99 -12.02
CA LEU A 104 -12.84 -14.78 -11.59
C LEU A 104 -13.14 -13.87 -12.78
N PRO A 105 -14.28 -13.14 -12.78
CA PRO A 105 -14.58 -12.17 -13.81
C PRO A 105 -13.61 -10.97 -13.72
N PHE A 106 -13.19 -10.47 -14.89
CA PHE A 106 -12.43 -9.22 -14.99
C PHE A 106 -13.27 -8.17 -15.73
N PRO A 107 -14.23 -7.51 -15.06
CA PRO A 107 -15.10 -6.53 -15.68
C PRO A 107 -14.34 -5.28 -16.17
N PRO A 108 -14.93 -4.49 -17.08
CA PRO A 108 -14.36 -3.20 -17.48
C PRO A 108 -14.06 -2.28 -16.29
N THR A 109 -13.03 -1.46 -16.41
CA THR A 109 -12.56 -0.57 -15.33
C THR A 109 -13.68 0.25 -14.66
N PRO A 110 -14.67 0.83 -15.36
CA PRO A 110 -15.75 1.58 -14.71
C PRO A 110 -16.60 0.72 -13.76
N VAL A 111 -16.80 -0.56 -14.10
CA VAL A 111 -17.53 -1.52 -13.24
C VAL A 111 -16.71 -1.83 -12.01
N ARG A 112 -15.40 -2.12 -12.18
CA ARG A 112 -14.48 -2.39 -11.08
C ARG A 112 -14.33 -1.19 -10.13
N GLN A 113 -14.39 0.03 -10.65
CA GLN A 113 -14.38 1.25 -9.83
C GLN A 113 -15.65 1.38 -8.97
N ARG A 114 -16.85 1.07 -9.52
CA ARG A 114 -18.09 1.04 -8.71
C ARG A 114 -18.03 -0.07 -7.67
N ALA A 115 -17.51 -1.23 -8.04
CA ALA A 115 -17.34 -2.35 -7.11
C ALA A 115 -16.42 -1.99 -5.92
N LEU A 116 -15.40 -1.14 -6.13
CA LEU A 116 -14.57 -0.63 -5.02
C LEU A 116 -15.39 0.23 -4.05
N GLU A 117 -16.28 1.08 -4.55
CA GLU A 117 -17.16 1.89 -3.70
C GLU A 117 -18.11 1.01 -2.89
N GLU A 118 -18.73 -0.02 -3.53
CA GLU A 118 -19.55 -1.01 -2.84
C GLU A 118 -18.79 -1.78 -1.77
N ALA A 119 -17.56 -2.22 -2.09
CA ALA A 119 -16.71 -2.94 -1.15
C ALA A 119 -16.40 -2.08 0.10
N ILE A 120 -16.07 -0.80 -0.08
CA ILE A 120 -15.80 0.12 1.03
C ILE A 120 -17.07 0.39 1.85
N GLN A 121 -18.24 0.52 1.21
CA GLN A 121 -19.51 0.65 1.92
C GLN A 121 -19.80 -0.57 2.79
N ILE A 122 -19.56 -1.78 2.26
CA ILE A 122 -19.73 -3.01 3.04
C ILE A 122 -18.75 -3.06 4.21
N LEU A 123 -17.45 -2.80 3.98
CA LEU A 123 -16.43 -2.76 5.03
C LEU A 123 -16.84 -1.81 6.16
N ASN A 124 -17.17 -0.57 5.81
CA ASN A 124 -17.58 0.43 6.80
C ASN A 124 -18.88 0.05 7.52
N GLY A 125 -19.87 -0.47 6.76
CA GLY A 125 -21.18 -0.80 7.30
C GLY A 125 -21.18 -1.98 8.27
N VAL A 126 -20.44 -3.05 7.96
CA VAL A 126 -20.40 -4.25 8.81
C VAL A 126 -19.56 -4.09 10.09
N TRP A 127 -18.76 -3.04 10.18
CA TRP A 127 -17.98 -2.68 11.38
C TRP A 127 -18.75 -1.76 12.35
N THR A 128 -19.96 -1.34 11.99
CA THR A 128 -20.82 -0.56 12.90
C THR A 128 -21.55 -1.47 13.89
N ASP A 129 -22.19 -0.88 14.89
CA ASP A 129 -22.95 -1.63 15.93
C ASP A 129 -24.29 -2.19 15.42
N ALA A 130 -24.71 -1.86 14.18
CA ALA A 130 -25.97 -2.27 13.60
C ALA A 130 -25.79 -3.19 12.39
N PRO A 131 -26.71 -4.13 12.16
CA PRO A 131 -26.69 -4.94 10.93
C PRO A 131 -26.78 -4.08 9.66
N PHE A 132 -25.89 -4.33 8.71
CA PHE A 132 -25.79 -3.59 7.45
C PHE A 132 -26.33 -4.39 6.27
N THR A 133 -27.06 -3.73 5.39
CA THR A 133 -27.58 -4.32 4.14
C THR A 133 -27.16 -3.45 2.95
N LEU A 134 -26.63 -4.09 1.91
CA LEU A 134 -26.33 -3.48 0.61
C LEU A 134 -26.81 -4.40 -0.51
N GLU A 135 -27.61 -3.90 -1.41
CA GLU A 135 -27.99 -4.55 -2.67
C GLU A 135 -27.27 -3.85 -3.84
N GLY A 136 -25.94 -4.08 -3.94
CA GLY A 136 -25.10 -3.50 -4.97
C GLY A 136 -25.16 -4.24 -6.30
N GLU A 137 -24.52 -3.68 -7.33
CA GLU A 137 -24.40 -4.31 -8.66
C GLU A 137 -23.45 -5.50 -8.62
N THR A 138 -22.34 -5.39 -7.86
CA THR A 138 -21.29 -6.42 -7.76
C THR A 138 -21.40 -7.20 -6.46
N PHE A 139 -21.55 -6.51 -5.33
CA PHE A 139 -21.57 -7.13 -4.01
C PHE A 139 -22.92 -6.93 -3.30
N ARG A 140 -23.32 -7.96 -2.56
CA ARG A 140 -24.56 -7.92 -1.77
C ARG A 140 -24.30 -8.47 -0.39
N VAL A 141 -24.88 -7.82 0.62
CA VAL A 141 -24.93 -8.30 2.00
C VAL A 141 -26.31 -8.00 2.58
N ARG A 142 -26.80 -8.88 3.44
CA ARG A 142 -28.09 -8.71 4.09
C ARG A 142 -27.96 -8.89 5.60
N ALA A 143 -28.29 -7.85 6.35
CA ALA A 143 -28.18 -7.81 7.80
C ALA A 143 -26.82 -8.32 8.33
N ALA A 144 -25.74 -8.01 7.59
CA ALA A 144 -24.40 -8.44 7.96
C ALA A 144 -23.86 -7.58 9.10
N HIS A 145 -23.24 -8.22 10.08
CA HIS A 145 -22.67 -7.57 11.26
C HIS A 145 -21.45 -8.35 11.72
N ILE A 146 -20.35 -7.68 12.00
CA ILE A 146 -19.12 -8.31 12.45
C ILE A 146 -18.86 -8.01 13.93
N GLN A 147 -18.82 -9.08 14.72
CA GLN A 147 -18.52 -9.03 16.14
C GLN A 147 -17.34 -9.97 16.47
N PRO A 148 -16.31 -9.53 17.20
CA PRO A 148 -16.06 -8.14 17.58
C PRO A 148 -15.68 -7.28 16.35
N PRO A 149 -15.94 -5.96 16.40
CA PRO A 149 -15.45 -5.02 15.39
C PRO A 149 -13.92 -4.84 15.51
N PRO A 150 -13.27 -4.12 14.59
CA PRO A 150 -11.87 -3.74 14.75
C PRO A 150 -11.63 -2.95 16.04
N VAL A 151 -10.44 -3.06 16.61
CA VAL A 151 -10.06 -2.27 17.80
C VAL A 151 -9.72 -0.82 17.43
N GLN A 152 -9.31 -0.56 16.20
CA GLN A 152 -9.06 0.81 15.71
C GLN A 152 -10.38 1.57 15.53
N GLN A 153 -10.42 2.81 16.00
CA GLN A 153 -11.60 3.68 15.92
C GLN A 153 -11.34 4.91 15.05
N PRO A 154 -12.29 5.35 14.23
CA PRO A 154 -13.67 4.78 14.04
C PRO A 154 -13.69 3.48 13.23
N ARG A 155 -12.59 3.10 12.59
CA ARG A 155 -12.37 1.88 11.80
C ARG A 155 -10.89 1.68 11.47
N VAL A 156 -10.54 0.53 10.89
CA VAL A 156 -9.21 0.33 10.30
C VAL A 156 -8.97 1.34 9.18
N PRO A 157 -7.79 2.01 9.14
CA PRO A 157 -7.45 2.96 8.08
C PRO A 157 -7.47 2.30 6.70
N ILE A 158 -8.10 2.97 5.74
CA ILE A 158 -8.21 2.52 4.36
C ILE A 158 -7.28 3.35 3.47
N LEU A 159 -6.39 2.67 2.75
CA LEU A 159 -5.60 3.23 1.67
C LEU A 159 -6.20 2.82 0.33
N ILE A 160 -6.43 3.76 -0.57
CA ILE A 160 -6.80 3.45 -1.97
C ILE A 160 -5.60 3.71 -2.87
N ALA A 161 -5.20 2.68 -3.64
CA ALA A 161 -4.14 2.81 -4.62
C ALA A 161 -4.67 3.08 -6.02
N GLY A 162 -3.94 3.93 -6.73
CA GLY A 162 -4.19 4.27 -8.13
C GLY A 162 -4.07 5.75 -8.41
N ALA A 163 -3.67 6.07 -9.64
CA ALA A 163 -3.34 7.42 -10.09
C ALA A 163 -4.44 8.07 -10.95
N GLY A 164 -5.62 7.44 -11.06
CA GLY A 164 -6.71 7.89 -11.92
C GLY A 164 -7.34 9.20 -11.46
N GLU A 165 -7.16 10.26 -12.26
CA GLU A 165 -7.54 11.63 -11.89
C GLU A 165 -9.05 11.84 -11.78
N LYS A 166 -9.84 11.17 -12.63
CA LYS A 166 -11.30 11.38 -12.71
C LYS A 166 -12.10 10.58 -11.68
N VAL A 167 -11.65 9.37 -11.36
CA VAL A 167 -12.39 8.44 -10.51
C VAL A 167 -11.62 8.13 -9.24
N THR A 168 -10.41 7.57 -9.34
CA THR A 168 -9.66 7.10 -8.17
C THR A 168 -9.39 8.21 -7.15
N LEU A 169 -8.91 9.38 -7.58
CA LEU A 169 -8.67 10.49 -6.65
C LEU A 169 -9.96 11.06 -6.04
N ARG A 170 -11.09 10.96 -6.75
CA ARG A 170 -12.40 11.30 -6.17
C ARG A 170 -12.81 10.29 -5.09
N GLN A 171 -12.58 8.99 -5.33
CA GLN A 171 -12.84 7.94 -4.35
C GLN A 171 -11.94 8.07 -3.12
N VAL A 172 -10.66 8.41 -3.32
CA VAL A 172 -9.75 8.73 -2.21
C VAL A 172 -10.33 9.86 -1.36
N ALA A 173 -10.73 10.96 -1.98
CA ALA A 173 -11.30 12.11 -1.25
C ALA A 173 -12.56 11.73 -0.44
N ALA A 174 -13.39 10.86 -0.99
CA ALA A 174 -14.66 10.47 -0.36
C ALA A 174 -14.51 9.39 0.73
N PHE A 175 -13.58 8.44 0.56
CA PHE A 175 -13.63 7.19 1.32
C PHE A 175 -12.33 6.81 2.03
N ALA A 176 -11.15 7.27 1.57
CA ALA A 176 -9.88 6.75 2.05
C ALA A 176 -9.20 7.65 3.08
N ASP A 177 -8.44 7.06 3.98
CA ASP A 177 -7.56 7.77 4.92
C ASP A 177 -6.20 8.06 4.28
N ALA A 178 -5.82 7.28 3.26
CA ALA A 178 -4.60 7.46 2.51
C ALA A 178 -4.79 7.29 1.01
N SER A 179 -4.06 8.08 0.22
CA SER A 179 -3.87 7.88 -1.22
C SER A 179 -2.54 7.20 -1.48
N ASN A 180 -2.48 6.27 -2.42
CA ASN A 180 -1.22 5.74 -2.89
C ASN A 180 -1.15 5.76 -4.42
N PHE A 181 -0.04 6.24 -4.92
CA PHE A 181 0.37 6.09 -6.31
C PHE A 181 1.88 6.12 -6.43
N GLY A 182 2.40 5.61 -7.55
CA GLY A 182 3.82 5.59 -7.83
C GLY A 182 4.07 5.20 -9.28
N PRO A 183 5.32 5.04 -9.70
CA PRO A 183 5.65 4.54 -11.02
C PRO A 183 5.13 3.11 -11.17
N ASN A 184 4.05 2.92 -11.92
CA ASN A 184 3.51 1.62 -12.26
C ASN A 184 3.18 1.60 -13.76
N PRO A 185 3.90 0.80 -14.56
CA PRO A 185 3.69 0.74 -16.00
C PRO A 185 2.32 0.17 -16.41
N HIS A 186 1.63 -0.57 -15.54
CA HIS A 186 0.31 -1.12 -15.84
C HIS A 186 -0.84 -0.14 -15.56
N THR A 187 -0.70 0.73 -14.57
CA THR A 187 -1.79 1.62 -14.12
C THR A 187 -1.56 3.10 -14.45
N GLY A 188 -0.49 3.40 -15.14
CA GLY A 188 -0.06 4.75 -15.47
C GLY A 188 1.04 5.27 -14.53
N ASN A 189 2.09 5.78 -15.13
CA ASN A 189 3.25 6.27 -14.40
C ASN A 189 2.98 7.64 -13.78
N VAL A 190 3.20 7.77 -12.49
CA VAL A 190 3.32 9.06 -11.81
C VAL A 190 4.81 9.28 -11.56
N LEU A 191 5.44 9.96 -12.49
CA LEU A 191 6.88 10.20 -12.52
C LEU A 191 7.15 11.66 -12.18
N GLY A 192 8.11 11.86 -11.30
CA GLY A 192 8.62 13.19 -10.96
C GLY A 192 7.65 14.06 -10.15
N SER A 193 8.22 15.11 -9.59
CA SER A 193 7.57 16.00 -8.65
C SER A 193 6.40 16.80 -9.25
N ASP A 194 6.44 17.14 -10.54
CA ASP A 194 5.35 17.91 -11.17
C ASP A 194 4.09 17.08 -11.35
N ALA A 195 4.22 15.82 -11.74
CA ALA A 195 3.08 14.90 -11.80
C ALA A 195 2.44 14.70 -10.42
N VAL A 196 3.26 14.56 -9.39
CA VAL A 196 2.82 14.45 -7.99
C VAL A 196 2.04 15.71 -7.57
N ARG A 197 2.62 16.91 -7.78
CA ARG A 197 1.95 18.19 -7.48
C ARG A 197 0.61 18.32 -8.18
N ARG A 198 0.53 17.98 -9.46
CA ARG A 198 -0.72 18.01 -10.24
C ARG A 198 -1.76 17.07 -9.63
N LYS A 199 -1.39 15.83 -9.29
CA LYS A 199 -2.30 14.86 -8.67
C LYS A 199 -2.84 15.34 -7.34
N PHE A 200 -2.01 15.92 -6.49
CA PHE A 200 -2.45 16.45 -5.20
C PHE A 200 -3.31 17.70 -5.33
N ALA A 201 -3.07 18.56 -6.33
CA ALA A 201 -3.98 19.66 -6.62
C ALA A 201 -5.38 19.16 -7.04
N ILE A 202 -5.46 18.07 -7.79
CA ILE A 202 -6.73 17.44 -8.16
C ILE A 202 -7.40 16.82 -6.92
N LEU A 203 -6.65 16.06 -6.10
CA LEU A 203 -7.17 15.47 -4.87
C LEU A 203 -7.69 16.56 -3.91
N ALA A 204 -6.97 17.66 -3.74
CA ALA A 204 -7.40 18.78 -2.90
C ALA A 204 -8.75 19.37 -3.36
N ARG A 205 -8.96 19.52 -4.68
CA ARG A 205 -10.26 19.97 -5.23
C ARG A 205 -11.38 18.99 -4.91
N TYR A 206 -11.14 17.68 -5.03
CA TYR A 206 -12.14 16.68 -4.67
C TYR A 206 -12.44 16.67 -3.16
N CYS A 207 -11.42 16.83 -2.31
CA CYS A 207 -11.63 16.99 -0.88
C CYS A 207 -12.53 18.19 -0.56
N THR A 208 -12.32 19.33 -1.22
CA THR A 208 -13.20 20.51 -1.08
C THR A 208 -14.64 20.19 -1.48
N GLN A 209 -14.86 19.45 -2.57
CA GLN A 209 -16.21 19.09 -3.05
C GLN A 209 -16.97 18.19 -2.07
N VAL A 210 -16.26 17.35 -1.30
CA VAL A 210 -16.87 16.48 -0.27
C VAL A 210 -16.76 17.06 1.14
N HIS A 211 -16.42 18.33 1.27
CA HIS A 211 -16.29 19.07 2.56
C HIS A 211 -15.30 18.40 3.53
N ARG A 212 -14.22 17.83 3.02
CA ARG A 212 -13.18 17.17 3.78
C ARG A 212 -11.87 17.94 3.74
N PRO A 213 -11.16 18.13 4.87
CA PRO A 213 -9.84 18.73 4.85
C PRO A 213 -8.85 17.88 4.04
N PHE A 214 -8.16 18.49 3.07
CA PHE A 214 -7.11 17.79 2.29
C PHE A 214 -6.01 17.20 3.18
N ALA A 215 -5.70 17.87 4.29
CA ALA A 215 -4.71 17.43 5.26
C ALA A 215 -5.09 16.12 5.99
N SER A 216 -6.37 15.73 5.98
CA SER A 216 -6.82 14.48 6.58
C SER A 216 -6.55 13.25 5.69
N VAL A 217 -6.07 13.44 4.46
CA VAL A 217 -5.67 12.34 3.58
C VAL A 217 -4.15 12.22 3.60
N LEU A 218 -3.66 11.09 4.10
CA LEU A 218 -2.23 10.78 4.04
C LEU A 218 -1.81 10.55 2.58
N ARG A 219 -0.77 11.25 2.15
CA ARG A 219 -0.26 11.21 0.78
C ARG A 219 0.93 10.27 0.71
N THR A 220 0.67 9.05 0.23
CA THR A 220 1.67 7.99 0.19
C THR A 220 2.15 7.71 -1.23
N HIS A 221 3.34 7.16 -1.32
CA HIS A 221 3.98 6.80 -2.57
C HIS A 221 4.53 5.37 -2.51
N TRP A 222 4.17 4.54 -3.48
CA TRP A 222 4.85 3.28 -3.70
C TRP A 222 6.11 3.55 -4.53
N SER A 223 7.25 3.26 -3.94
CA SER A 223 8.55 3.47 -4.57
C SER A 223 8.97 2.23 -5.36
N PRO A 224 9.51 2.39 -6.57
CA PRO A 224 10.20 1.29 -7.24
C PRO A 224 11.36 0.77 -6.38
N PRO A 225 12.03 -0.32 -6.80
CA PRO A 225 13.17 -0.83 -6.06
C PRO A 225 14.21 0.23 -5.74
N VAL A 226 14.60 0.27 -4.48
CA VAL A 226 15.69 1.09 -3.96
C VAL A 226 16.90 0.18 -3.75
N VAL A 227 18.03 0.54 -4.34
CA VAL A 227 19.29 -0.21 -4.32
C VAL A 227 20.42 0.71 -3.86
N LEU A 228 20.71 0.67 -2.58
CA LEU A 228 21.73 1.54 -1.98
C LEU A 228 22.93 0.73 -1.48
N ALA A 229 24.11 1.35 -1.52
CA ALA A 229 25.32 0.78 -0.96
C ALA A 229 26.26 1.87 -0.45
N GLU A 230 27.09 1.52 0.55
CA GLU A 230 28.11 2.41 1.10
C GLU A 230 29.37 2.44 0.22
N THR A 231 29.60 1.40 -0.58
CA THR A 231 30.77 1.30 -1.45
C THR A 231 30.40 1.07 -2.90
N ALA A 232 31.20 1.59 -3.82
CA ALA A 232 31.03 1.36 -5.25
C ALA A 232 31.13 -0.14 -5.62
N ALA A 233 31.88 -0.93 -4.88
CA ALA A 233 31.99 -2.38 -5.10
C ALA A 233 30.69 -3.10 -4.72
N SER A 234 30.11 -2.79 -3.55
CA SER A 234 28.80 -3.31 -3.13
C SER A 234 27.71 -2.90 -4.11
N LEU A 235 27.68 -1.63 -4.51
CA LEU A 235 26.69 -1.12 -5.47
C LEU A 235 26.75 -1.87 -6.81
N ARG A 236 27.95 -2.04 -7.38
CA ARG A 236 28.11 -2.80 -8.64
C ARG A 236 27.58 -4.24 -8.52
N LYS A 237 27.86 -4.90 -7.39
CA LYS A 237 27.37 -6.28 -7.13
C LYS A 237 25.83 -6.31 -7.08
N LYS A 238 25.22 -5.36 -6.39
CA LYS A 238 23.74 -5.28 -6.28
C LYS A 238 23.09 -4.96 -7.63
N VAL A 239 23.66 -4.04 -8.40
CA VAL A 239 23.16 -3.69 -9.74
C VAL A 239 23.27 -4.89 -10.68
N ALA A 240 24.36 -5.63 -10.64
CA ALA A 240 24.53 -6.85 -11.43
C ALA A 240 23.52 -7.98 -11.06
N ALA A 241 22.94 -7.92 -9.87
CA ALA A 241 21.92 -8.86 -9.43
C ALA A 241 20.47 -8.41 -9.79
N ILE A 242 20.30 -7.26 -10.44
CA ILE A 242 19.00 -6.84 -10.98
C ILE A 242 18.68 -7.72 -12.18
N THR A 243 17.54 -8.37 -12.14
CA THR A 243 17.14 -9.28 -13.23
C THR A 243 16.73 -8.49 -14.49
N PRO A 244 16.81 -9.08 -15.69
CA PRO A 244 16.32 -8.43 -16.91
C PRO A 244 14.83 -8.05 -16.84
N ASP A 245 14.02 -8.83 -16.13
CA ASP A 245 12.59 -8.55 -15.97
C ASP A 245 12.34 -7.38 -15.02
N GLU A 246 13.07 -7.29 -13.89
CA GLU A 246 13.04 -6.10 -13.02
C GLU A 246 13.49 -4.85 -13.79
N HIS A 247 14.57 -4.97 -14.55
CA HIS A 247 15.05 -3.86 -15.37
C HIS A 247 14.06 -3.43 -16.45
N ARG A 248 13.38 -4.38 -17.09
CA ARG A 248 12.35 -4.10 -18.09
C ARG A 248 11.13 -3.43 -17.46
N PHE A 249 10.76 -3.84 -16.23
CA PHE A 249 9.56 -3.35 -15.56
C PHE A 249 9.78 -1.99 -14.90
N TYR A 250 10.87 -1.85 -14.12
CA TYR A 250 11.12 -0.64 -13.35
C TYR A 250 12.04 0.36 -14.07
N GLY A 251 12.98 -0.14 -14.87
CA GLY A 251 13.89 0.68 -15.67
C GLY A 251 14.59 1.78 -14.90
N GLU A 252 14.54 2.97 -15.45
CA GLU A 252 15.12 4.19 -14.88
C GLU A 252 14.40 4.72 -13.62
N HIS A 253 13.29 4.08 -13.23
CA HIS A 253 12.55 4.47 -12.03
C HIS A 253 13.14 3.93 -10.73
N MET A 254 14.08 2.99 -10.82
CA MET A 254 14.80 2.50 -9.64
C MET A 254 15.65 3.61 -9.02
N VAL A 255 15.68 3.64 -7.71
CA VAL A 255 16.58 4.53 -6.97
C VAL A 255 17.88 3.76 -6.69
N ILE A 256 18.92 4.02 -7.49
CA ILE A 256 20.18 3.29 -7.43
C ILE A 256 21.30 4.28 -7.08
N GLY A 257 22.06 4.03 -6.00
CA GLY A 257 23.16 4.88 -5.62
C GLY A 257 23.57 4.82 -4.16
N THR A 258 23.91 5.97 -3.63
CA THR A 258 24.30 6.21 -2.24
C THR A 258 23.13 6.75 -1.42
N ALA A 259 23.33 6.94 -0.11
CA ALA A 259 22.36 7.64 0.74
C ALA A 259 22.06 9.07 0.21
N ALA A 260 23.08 9.79 -0.29
CA ALA A 260 22.91 11.15 -0.82
C ALA A 260 22.01 11.18 -2.06
N ASP A 261 22.13 10.19 -2.96
CA ASP A 261 21.28 10.07 -4.13
C ASP A 261 19.81 9.81 -3.72
N ALA A 262 19.62 8.92 -2.75
CA ALA A 262 18.29 8.61 -2.20
C ALA A 262 17.67 9.83 -1.48
N ILE A 263 18.43 10.57 -0.67
CA ILE A 263 17.98 11.80 -0.01
C ILE A 263 17.51 12.80 -1.06
N THR A 264 18.30 13.03 -2.09
CA THR A 264 17.96 13.97 -3.18
C THR A 264 16.65 13.55 -3.86
N HIS A 265 16.50 12.28 -4.19
CA HIS A 265 15.30 11.75 -4.84
C HIS A 265 14.06 11.90 -3.94
N PHE A 266 14.12 11.41 -2.71
CA PHE A 266 12.96 11.42 -1.81
C PHE A 266 12.60 12.85 -1.36
N GLN A 267 13.57 13.73 -1.15
CA GLN A 267 13.29 15.13 -0.78
C GLN A 267 12.53 15.86 -1.89
N GLN A 268 12.83 15.66 -3.16
CA GLN A 268 12.07 16.22 -4.28
C GLN A 268 10.60 15.79 -4.26
N LEU A 269 10.32 14.56 -3.85
CA LEU A 269 8.98 14.02 -3.72
C LEU A 269 8.26 14.56 -2.47
N VAL A 270 8.98 14.72 -1.36
CA VAL A 270 8.48 15.41 -0.15
C VAL A 270 8.10 16.85 -0.46
N ASP A 271 8.95 17.57 -1.19
CA ASP A 271 8.70 18.95 -1.61
C ASP A 271 7.51 19.07 -2.60
N ALA A 272 7.19 17.98 -3.27
CA ALA A 272 5.98 17.86 -4.09
C ALA A 272 4.71 17.52 -3.28
N GLY A 273 4.83 17.28 -1.98
CA GLY A 273 3.73 17.06 -1.05
C GLY A 273 3.51 15.62 -0.59
N LEU A 274 4.42 14.69 -0.93
CA LEU A 274 4.38 13.34 -0.38
C LEU A 274 4.79 13.34 1.09
N GLN A 275 4.18 12.45 1.87
CA GLN A 275 4.36 12.37 3.31
C GLN A 275 4.84 11.00 3.78
N TYR A 276 4.64 9.96 2.97
CA TYR A 276 4.87 8.60 3.37
C TYR A 276 5.33 7.75 2.17
N PHE A 277 6.41 7.00 2.34
CA PHE A 277 6.99 6.18 1.30
C PHE A 277 6.90 4.70 1.65
N ILE A 278 6.30 3.92 0.75
CA ILE A 278 6.33 2.47 0.80
C ILE A 278 7.45 2.03 -0.13
N VAL A 279 8.58 1.62 0.44
CA VAL A 279 9.81 1.37 -0.30
C VAL A 279 10.04 -0.11 -0.55
N HIS A 280 10.44 -0.47 -1.77
CA HIS A 280 10.82 -1.82 -2.13
C HIS A 280 12.35 -1.99 -2.03
N THR A 281 12.84 -2.57 -0.94
CA THR A 281 14.29 -2.73 -0.67
C THR A 281 14.90 -3.97 -1.30
N ARG A 282 14.19 -4.71 -2.16
CA ARG A 282 14.59 -6.01 -2.73
C ARG A 282 15.06 -7.02 -1.66
N ALA A 283 14.49 -6.89 -0.46
CA ALA A 283 14.90 -7.68 0.69
C ALA A 283 16.40 -7.54 1.05
N ASP A 284 17.06 -6.45 0.67
CA ASP A 284 18.47 -6.20 0.95
C ASP A 284 18.68 -5.48 2.31
N PRO A 285 19.38 -6.12 3.28
CA PRO A 285 19.56 -5.56 4.61
C PRO A 285 20.40 -4.29 4.63
N GLU A 286 21.42 -4.15 3.75
CA GLU A 286 22.26 -2.97 3.68
C GLU A 286 21.44 -1.76 3.18
N THR A 287 20.62 -1.94 2.15
CA THR A 287 19.71 -0.89 1.67
C THR A 287 18.75 -0.46 2.77
N ALA A 288 18.14 -1.42 3.48
CA ALA A 288 17.20 -1.12 4.57
C ALA A 288 17.89 -0.32 5.69
N ARG A 289 19.11 -0.70 6.09
CA ARG A 289 19.89 0.00 7.10
C ARG A 289 20.27 1.42 6.65
N ILE A 290 20.77 1.59 5.41
CA ILE A 290 21.10 2.92 4.87
C ILE A 290 19.85 3.82 4.86
N LEU A 291 18.69 3.30 4.44
CA LEU A 291 17.43 4.05 4.49
C LEU A 291 17.10 4.50 5.91
N ALA A 292 17.18 3.59 6.88
CA ALA A 292 16.81 3.88 8.27
C ALA A 292 17.76 4.86 8.95
N GLU A 293 19.08 4.66 8.79
CA GLU A 293 20.10 5.38 9.55
C GLU A 293 20.53 6.70 8.88
N GLN A 294 20.49 6.77 7.55
CA GLN A 294 21.08 7.90 6.82
C GLN A 294 20.06 8.69 6.00
N VAL A 295 19.00 8.06 5.47
CA VAL A 295 18.02 8.73 4.60
C VAL A 295 16.84 9.26 5.41
N MET A 296 16.14 8.39 6.13
CA MET A 296 14.93 8.76 6.87
C MET A 296 15.14 9.93 7.85
N PRO A 297 16.21 9.97 8.68
CA PRO A 297 16.42 11.08 9.61
C PRO A 297 16.73 12.42 8.94
N THR A 298 17.16 12.39 7.68
CA THR A 298 17.61 13.57 6.93
C THR A 298 16.46 14.25 6.18
N LEU A 299 15.43 13.48 5.83
CA LEU A 299 14.27 14.02 5.12
C LEU A 299 13.50 14.98 6.03
N VAL A 300 13.27 16.20 5.55
CA VAL A 300 12.50 17.22 6.28
C VAL A 300 11.03 17.05 5.90
N PRO A 301 10.18 16.54 6.80
CA PRO A 301 8.74 16.39 6.49
C PRO A 301 8.12 17.75 6.21
N ALA A 302 7.23 17.82 5.22
CA ALA A 302 6.33 18.94 5.11
C ALA A 302 5.53 19.00 6.43
N ARG A 303 5.64 20.14 7.15
CA ARG A 303 5.16 20.36 8.52
C ARG A 303 3.67 20.02 8.71
N GLN A 304 3.32 18.75 8.92
CA GLN A 304 2.02 18.37 9.49
C GLN A 304 2.15 16.98 10.17
N PRO A 305 1.65 16.80 11.41
CA PRO A 305 1.65 15.51 12.07
C PRO A 305 0.72 14.55 11.34
N LEU A 306 1.16 13.29 11.23
CA LEU A 306 0.38 12.18 10.74
C LEU A 306 -0.73 11.87 11.74
N ALA A 307 -1.99 12.13 11.37
CA ALA A 307 -3.14 11.56 12.04
C ALA A 307 -3.57 10.31 11.22
N LEU A 308 -2.98 9.17 11.52
CA LEU A 308 -3.51 7.83 11.23
C LEU A 308 -3.73 7.13 12.56
#